data_d921b57b3c36d78f4c8f2a5cbffedf63
#
_entry.id   d921b57b3c36d78f4c8f2a5cbffedf63
#
_cell.length_a   1.000
_cell.length_b   1.000
_cell.length_c   1.000
_cell.angle_alpha   90.00
_cell.angle_beta   90.00
_cell.angle_gamma   90.00
#
_symmetry.space_group_name_H-M   'P 1'
#
loop_
_entity.id
_entity.type
_entity.pdbx_description
1 polymer ?
#
loop_
_entity_poly.entity_id
_entity_poly.type
_entity_poly.pdbx_seq_one_letter_code
_entity_poly.pdbx_strand_id
1 'polypeptide(L)'
;MNREKFVSFIKKYHLDGLVNSAILTFKDSKLSTRFTNGDKSILGMIELDNWDFEPGDFGVYDAGVFVKLIEVLDNDIEMKISRAGDKAISIQVSDKNSKIQYMLSDTTLINQPPVPEKLPTDFDLKIDVNKQFIDKFKAGTNALPETETYSVLTNN
;
A
#
# COMPACT_ATOMS: atom_id res chain seq x y z
N MET A 1 5.30 5.08 -17.43
CA MET A 1 4.51 5.15 -16.17
C MET A 1 5.23 6.04 -15.16
N ASN A 2 4.51 6.66 -14.21
CA ASN A 2 5.15 7.56 -13.23
C ASN A 2 5.58 6.82 -11.97
N ARG A 3 6.90 6.74 -11.70
CA ARG A 3 7.50 6.08 -10.53
C ARG A 3 6.97 6.62 -9.20
N GLU A 4 6.89 7.96 -9.05
CA GLU A 4 6.47 8.58 -7.78
C GLU A 4 5.05 8.19 -7.39
N LYS A 5 4.13 8.11 -8.38
CA LYS A 5 2.77 7.64 -8.15
C LYS A 5 2.76 6.19 -7.68
N PHE A 6 3.58 5.32 -8.29
CA PHE A 6 3.67 3.92 -7.92
C PHE A 6 4.28 3.72 -6.52
N VAL A 7 5.37 4.40 -6.23
CA VAL A 7 6.00 4.40 -4.90
C VAL A 7 5.04 4.93 -3.84
N SER A 8 4.34 6.04 -4.13
CA SER A 8 3.33 6.59 -3.22
C SER A 8 2.19 5.60 -2.95
N PHE A 9 1.73 4.88 -3.97
CA PHE A 9 0.73 3.82 -3.80
C PHE A 9 1.22 2.72 -2.86
N ILE A 10 2.45 2.23 -3.05
CA ILE A 10 3.03 1.18 -2.19
C ILE A 10 3.20 1.69 -0.75
N LYS A 11 3.74 2.89 -0.56
CA LYS A 11 3.94 3.49 0.78
C LYS A 11 2.62 3.65 1.54
N LYS A 12 1.51 3.92 0.87
CA LYS A 12 0.19 4.05 1.49
C LYS A 12 -0.32 2.76 2.13
N TYR A 13 -0.06 1.58 1.54
CA TYR A 13 -0.45 0.34 2.18
C TYR A 13 0.63 -0.21 3.13
N HIS A 14 1.90 0.09 2.84
CA HIS A 14 3.02 -0.38 3.64
C HIS A 14 3.03 0.22 5.05
N LEU A 15 2.50 1.45 5.23
CA LEU A 15 2.33 2.12 6.53
C LEU A 15 3.61 2.06 7.38
N ASP A 16 4.75 2.45 6.79
CA ASP A 16 6.07 2.44 7.45
C ASP A 16 6.49 1.07 8.03
N GLY A 17 6.07 -0.03 7.41
CA GLY A 17 6.44 -1.39 7.81
C GLY A 17 5.37 -2.14 8.60
N LEU A 18 4.22 -1.53 8.89
CA LEU A 18 3.10 -2.23 9.54
C LEU A 18 2.49 -3.30 8.63
N VAL A 19 2.56 -3.10 7.31
CA VAL A 19 2.10 -4.06 6.29
C VAL A 19 3.23 -4.33 5.30
N ASN A 20 3.87 -5.48 5.39
CA ASN A 20 5.01 -5.80 4.53
C ASN A 20 4.62 -6.49 3.22
N SER A 21 3.51 -7.23 3.19
CA SER A 21 3.09 -7.97 2.02
C SER A 21 1.68 -7.60 1.57
N ALA A 22 1.49 -7.58 0.25
CA ALA A 22 0.18 -7.30 -0.35
C ALA A 22 0.08 -7.93 -1.75
N ILE A 23 -1.14 -8.14 -2.21
CA ILE A 23 -1.43 -8.51 -3.60
C ILE A 23 -1.77 -7.23 -4.36
N LEU A 24 -0.99 -6.94 -5.39
CA LEU A 24 -1.25 -5.86 -6.32
C LEU A 24 -2.17 -6.38 -7.43
N THR A 25 -3.39 -5.88 -7.50
CA THR A 25 -4.38 -6.23 -8.52
C THR A 25 -4.43 -5.16 -9.60
N PHE A 26 -4.11 -5.54 -10.83
CA PHE A 26 -4.25 -4.68 -12.00
C PHE A 26 -5.46 -5.13 -12.82
N LYS A 27 -6.43 -4.24 -12.96
CA LYS A 27 -7.65 -4.52 -13.70
C LYS A 27 -8.31 -3.21 -14.14
N ASP A 28 -8.85 -3.19 -15.36
CA ASP A 28 -9.63 -2.05 -15.90
C ASP A 28 -8.90 -0.70 -15.78
N SER A 29 -7.60 -0.67 -16.15
CA SER A 29 -6.71 0.49 -16.03
C SER A 29 -6.61 1.05 -14.61
N LYS A 30 -6.79 0.18 -13.61
CA LYS A 30 -6.62 0.48 -12.19
C LYS A 30 -5.59 -0.44 -11.55
N LEU A 31 -4.85 0.11 -10.61
CA LEU A 31 -4.06 -0.63 -9.65
C LEU A 31 -4.73 -0.55 -8.28
N SER A 32 -5.00 -1.68 -7.68
CA SER A 32 -5.63 -1.75 -6.35
C SER A 32 -4.93 -2.75 -5.45
N THR A 33 -5.10 -2.59 -4.16
CA THR A 33 -4.71 -3.56 -3.15
C THR A 33 -5.62 -3.48 -1.93
N ARG A 34 -5.86 -4.63 -1.31
CA ARG A 34 -6.46 -4.75 0.02
C ARG A 34 -5.41 -5.31 0.96
N PHE A 35 -5.33 -4.76 2.13
CA PHE A 35 -4.28 -5.11 3.09
C PHE A 35 -4.78 -5.12 4.53
N THR A 36 -4.08 -5.87 5.35
CA THR A 36 -4.24 -5.90 6.80
C THR A 36 -2.86 -6.05 7.43
N ASN A 37 -2.68 -5.50 8.62
CA ASN A 37 -1.48 -5.74 9.41
C ASN A 37 -1.54 -7.10 10.14
N GLY A 38 -0.45 -7.49 10.79
CA GLY A 38 -0.30 -8.81 11.39
C GLY A 38 -1.34 -9.15 12.48
N ASP A 39 -1.73 -8.18 13.29
CA ASP A 39 -2.73 -8.32 14.36
C ASP A 39 -4.17 -8.02 13.90
N LYS A 40 -4.36 -7.70 12.63
CA LYS A 40 -5.67 -7.38 12.01
C LYS A 40 -6.36 -6.14 12.60
N SER A 41 -5.63 -5.27 13.27
CA SER A 41 -6.16 -4.00 13.79
C SER A 41 -6.37 -2.95 12.70
N ILE A 42 -5.69 -3.11 11.57
CA ILE A 42 -5.81 -2.25 10.40
C ILE A 42 -6.34 -3.05 9.22
N LEU A 43 -7.40 -2.56 8.62
CA LEU A 43 -7.96 -3.04 7.37
C LEU A 43 -8.03 -1.88 6.39
N GLY A 44 -7.44 -2.03 5.22
CA GLY A 44 -7.42 -0.97 4.23
C GLY A 44 -7.58 -1.46 2.79
N MET A 45 -8.02 -0.53 1.95
CA MET A 45 -8.07 -0.68 0.51
C MET A 45 -7.58 0.60 -0.14
N ILE A 46 -6.75 0.48 -1.15
CA ILE A 46 -6.21 1.61 -1.92
C ILE A 46 -6.41 1.32 -3.39
N GLU A 47 -6.78 2.35 -4.12
CA GLU A 47 -6.89 2.32 -5.58
C GLU A 47 -6.09 3.46 -6.20
N LEU A 48 -5.52 3.21 -7.37
CA LEU A 48 -4.85 4.18 -8.23
C LEU A 48 -5.43 4.05 -9.63
N ASP A 49 -6.16 5.07 -10.05
CA ASP A 49 -6.75 5.15 -11.39
C ASP A 49 -5.71 5.53 -12.46
N ASN A 50 -6.05 5.27 -13.70
CA ASN A 50 -5.23 5.57 -14.88
C ASN A 50 -3.85 4.91 -14.81
N TRP A 51 -3.82 3.64 -14.38
CA TRP A 51 -2.64 2.81 -14.34
C TRP A 51 -2.79 1.67 -15.34
N ASP A 52 -2.30 1.90 -16.56
CA ASP A 52 -2.40 0.94 -17.64
C ASP A 52 -1.25 -0.08 -17.55
N PHE A 53 -1.61 -1.31 -17.19
CA PHE A 53 -0.69 -2.43 -17.08
C PHE A 53 -1.43 -3.74 -17.41
N GLU A 54 -0.70 -4.82 -17.65
CA GLU A 54 -1.33 -6.12 -17.91
C GLU A 54 -2.19 -6.58 -16.74
N PRO A 55 -3.42 -7.03 -16.97
CA PRO A 55 -4.31 -7.49 -15.90
C PRO A 55 -3.73 -8.69 -15.15
N GLY A 56 -3.94 -8.73 -13.84
CA GLY A 56 -3.53 -9.84 -13.01
C GLY A 56 -3.31 -9.47 -11.55
N ASP A 57 -3.07 -10.50 -10.74
CA ASP A 57 -2.75 -10.41 -9.33
C ASP A 57 -1.27 -10.76 -9.10
N PHE A 58 -0.54 -9.86 -8.47
CA PHE A 58 0.90 -9.99 -8.28
C PHE A 58 1.26 -9.86 -6.81
N GLY A 59 1.80 -10.92 -6.22
CA GLY A 59 2.18 -10.96 -4.82
C GLY A 59 3.49 -10.23 -4.54
N VAL A 60 3.45 -9.17 -3.75
CA VAL A 60 4.61 -8.48 -3.20
C VAL A 60 4.78 -8.90 -1.75
N TYR A 61 5.86 -9.63 -1.44
CA TYR A 61 6.11 -10.14 -0.09
C TYR A 61 6.80 -9.12 0.81
N ASP A 62 7.73 -8.34 0.24
CA ASP A 62 8.47 -7.30 0.96
C ASP A 62 8.35 -5.96 0.24
N ALA A 63 7.33 -5.21 0.65
CA ALA A 63 7.04 -3.90 0.08
C ALA A 63 8.16 -2.88 0.35
N GLY A 64 8.83 -2.98 1.50
CA GLY A 64 9.92 -2.08 1.87
C GLY A 64 11.12 -2.24 0.95
N VAL A 65 11.53 -3.48 0.67
CA VAL A 65 12.60 -3.78 -0.30
C VAL A 65 12.17 -3.37 -1.71
N PHE A 66 10.93 -3.67 -2.10
CA PHE A 66 10.44 -3.32 -3.43
C PHE A 66 10.44 -1.81 -3.68
N VAL A 67 9.99 -1.01 -2.71
CA VAL A 67 10.06 0.45 -2.79
C VAL A 67 11.50 0.95 -2.96
N LYS A 68 12.42 0.48 -2.11
CA LYS A 68 13.84 0.88 -2.18
C LYS A 68 14.47 0.57 -3.54
N LEU A 69 14.13 -0.56 -4.12
CA LEU A 69 14.59 -0.92 -5.47
C LEU A 69 14.04 0.02 -6.53
N ILE A 70 12.74 0.34 -6.48
CA ILE A 70 12.11 1.24 -7.46
C ILE A 70 12.62 2.68 -7.31
N GLU A 71 12.93 3.12 -6.10
CA GLU A 71 13.40 4.50 -5.84
C GLU A 71 14.76 4.82 -6.47
N VAL A 72 15.56 3.81 -6.87
CA VAL A 72 16.82 4.05 -7.60
C VAL A 72 16.63 4.39 -9.08
N LEU A 73 15.42 4.19 -9.61
CA LEU A 73 15.09 4.46 -11.00
C LEU A 73 14.68 5.93 -11.21
N ASP A 74 14.77 6.41 -12.45
CA ASP A 74 14.22 7.69 -12.87
C ASP A 74 12.67 7.70 -12.80
N ASN A 75 12.05 8.88 -12.94
CA ASN A 75 10.61 9.00 -12.73
C ASN A 75 9.74 8.40 -13.84
N ASP A 76 10.29 8.22 -15.03
CA ASP A 76 9.61 7.58 -16.18
C ASP A 76 10.01 6.11 -16.26
N ILE A 77 9.13 5.22 -15.81
CA ILE A 77 9.39 3.78 -15.72
C ILE A 77 8.55 2.95 -16.68
N GLU A 78 9.10 1.84 -17.10
CA GLU A 78 8.41 0.74 -17.77
C GLU A 78 8.35 -0.47 -16.83
N MET A 79 7.23 -1.22 -16.89
CA MET A 79 7.03 -2.43 -16.11
C MET A 79 6.75 -3.61 -17.04
N LYS A 80 7.28 -4.79 -16.69
CA LYS A 80 7.04 -6.06 -17.42
C LYS A 80 6.96 -7.20 -16.42
N ILE A 81 6.08 -8.18 -16.71
CA ILE A 81 6.00 -9.41 -15.93
C ILE A 81 6.75 -10.53 -16.65
N SER A 82 7.60 -11.23 -15.92
CA SER A 82 8.18 -12.50 -16.39
C SER A 82 7.35 -13.67 -15.86
N ARG A 83 7.03 -14.62 -16.73
CA ARG A 83 6.16 -15.76 -16.43
C ARG A 83 6.87 -17.09 -16.68
N ALA A 84 6.47 -18.13 -15.94
CA ALA A 84 6.72 -19.52 -16.29
C ALA A 84 5.35 -20.21 -16.45
N GLY A 85 5.00 -20.53 -17.69
CA GLY A 85 3.64 -20.89 -18.02
C GLY A 85 2.67 -19.75 -17.69
N ASP A 86 1.61 -20.04 -16.95
CA ASP A 86 0.61 -19.05 -16.55
C ASP A 86 0.99 -18.28 -15.26
N LYS A 87 2.05 -18.73 -14.56
CA LYS A 87 2.44 -18.16 -13.28
C LYS A 87 3.38 -16.97 -13.46
N ALA A 88 3.04 -15.82 -12.91
CA ALA A 88 3.92 -14.66 -12.80
C ALA A 88 5.03 -14.96 -11.78
N ILE A 89 6.30 -14.81 -12.19
CA ILE A 89 7.46 -15.11 -11.35
C ILE A 89 8.11 -13.83 -10.83
N SER A 90 8.23 -12.82 -11.68
CA SER A 90 8.89 -11.58 -11.31
C SER A 90 8.30 -10.39 -12.05
N ILE A 91 8.41 -9.24 -11.42
CA ILE A 91 8.17 -7.94 -12.04
C ILE A 91 9.50 -7.28 -12.31
N GLN A 92 9.70 -6.87 -13.54
CA GLN A 92 10.81 -6.05 -13.98
C GLN A 92 10.33 -4.61 -14.05
N VAL A 93 11.08 -3.70 -13.46
CA VAL A 93 10.86 -2.26 -13.59
C VAL A 93 12.13 -1.64 -14.13
N SER A 94 12.03 -0.79 -15.13
CA SER A 94 13.20 -0.18 -15.77
C SER A 94 12.92 1.27 -16.14
N ASP A 95 13.99 2.04 -16.18
CA ASP A 95 14.06 3.35 -16.82
C ASP A 95 14.99 3.29 -18.05
N LYS A 96 15.46 4.43 -18.52
CA LYS A 96 16.36 4.51 -19.69
C LYS A 96 17.74 3.91 -19.45
N ASN A 97 18.21 3.89 -18.20
CA ASN A 97 19.59 3.57 -17.83
C ASN A 97 19.69 2.35 -16.91
N SER A 98 18.61 2.00 -16.22
CA SER A 98 18.63 1.02 -15.14
C SER A 98 17.45 0.06 -15.25
N LYS A 99 17.67 -1.13 -14.74
CA LYS A 99 16.68 -2.20 -14.73
C LYS A 99 16.79 -2.96 -13.42
N ILE A 100 15.65 -3.12 -12.75
CA ILE A 100 15.53 -3.95 -11.56
C ILE A 100 14.59 -5.12 -11.84
N GLN A 101 14.79 -6.21 -11.12
CA GLN A 101 13.91 -7.36 -11.14
C GLN A 101 13.56 -7.74 -9.70
N TYR A 102 12.28 -7.80 -9.41
CA TYR A 102 11.75 -8.20 -8.11
C TYR A 102 11.00 -9.53 -8.26
N MET A 103 11.34 -10.51 -7.42
CA MET A 103 10.67 -11.80 -7.42
C MET A 103 9.30 -11.70 -6.74
N LEU A 104 8.28 -12.15 -7.45
CA LEU A 104 6.91 -12.17 -6.93
C LEU A 104 6.70 -13.40 -6.04
N SER A 105 5.89 -13.21 -5.02
CA SER A 105 5.43 -14.31 -4.17
C SER A 105 4.16 -14.93 -4.74
N ASP A 106 3.92 -16.18 -4.36
CA ASP A 106 2.63 -16.79 -4.60
C ASP A 106 1.54 -16.05 -3.84
N THR A 107 0.49 -15.65 -4.53
CA THR A 107 -0.62 -14.88 -3.93
C THR A 107 -1.34 -15.65 -2.83
N THR A 108 -1.31 -16.98 -2.86
CA THR A 108 -1.90 -17.83 -1.82
C THR A 108 -1.17 -17.74 -0.46
N LEU A 109 0.08 -17.27 -0.46
CA LEU A 109 0.88 -17.07 0.75
C LEU A 109 0.67 -15.70 1.40
N ILE A 110 -0.02 -14.79 0.71
CA ILE A 110 -0.27 -13.44 1.18
C ILE A 110 -1.69 -13.35 1.74
N ASN A 111 -1.80 -12.94 3.01
CA ASN A 111 -3.09 -12.75 3.64
C ASN A 111 -3.78 -11.51 3.09
N GLN A 112 -4.77 -11.71 2.23
CA GLN A 112 -5.61 -10.64 1.71
C GLN A 112 -6.94 -10.62 2.46
N PRO A 113 -7.32 -9.50 3.09
CA PRO A 113 -8.57 -9.43 3.81
C PRO A 113 -9.76 -9.51 2.84
N PRO A 114 -10.90 -10.07 3.30
CA PRO A 114 -12.13 -10.07 2.50
C PRO A 114 -12.59 -8.63 2.21
N VAL A 115 -13.36 -8.46 1.16
CA VAL A 115 -14.08 -7.21 0.95
C VAL A 115 -15.12 -7.07 2.06
N PRO A 116 -15.12 -6.00 2.86
CA PRO A 116 -16.18 -5.81 3.84
C PRO A 116 -17.52 -5.64 3.11
N GLU A 117 -18.47 -6.51 3.36
CA GLU A 117 -19.80 -6.46 2.73
C GLU A 117 -20.56 -5.19 3.13
N LYS A 118 -20.39 -4.75 4.37
CA LYS A 118 -20.93 -3.48 4.90
C LYS A 118 -19.98 -2.93 5.95
N LEU A 119 -19.67 -1.65 5.84
CA LEU A 119 -19.08 -0.92 6.96
C LEU A 119 -20.19 -0.55 7.95
N PRO A 120 -19.91 -0.53 9.27
CA PRO A 120 -20.86 0.03 10.24
C PRO A 120 -21.25 1.43 9.80
N THR A 121 -22.52 1.77 9.88
CA THR A 121 -23.06 3.10 9.52
C THR A 121 -23.43 3.92 10.73
N ASP A 122 -23.69 3.26 11.86
CA ASP A 122 -24.00 3.90 13.13
C ASP A 122 -22.74 3.97 14.00
N PHE A 123 -22.26 5.19 14.18
CA PHE A 123 -21.13 5.49 15.05
C PHE A 123 -21.59 6.48 16.12
N ASP A 124 -21.22 6.22 17.37
CA ASP A 124 -21.53 7.12 18.50
C ASP A 124 -20.76 8.45 18.40
N LEU A 125 -19.68 8.47 17.64
CA LEU A 125 -18.82 9.63 17.48
C LEU A 125 -18.35 9.77 16.04
N LYS A 126 -18.43 11.00 15.50
CA LYS A 126 -17.84 11.40 14.24
C LYS A 126 -16.81 12.51 14.49
N ILE A 127 -15.59 12.31 13.99
CA ILE A 127 -14.49 13.26 14.15
C ILE A 127 -14.04 13.72 12.78
N ASP A 128 -13.90 15.03 12.59
CA ASP A 128 -13.30 15.61 11.41
C ASP A 128 -11.77 15.68 11.58
N VAL A 129 -11.05 14.79 10.91
CA VAL A 129 -9.59 14.74 10.91
C VAL A 129 -9.05 15.67 9.82
N ASN A 130 -8.87 16.94 10.15
CA ASN A 130 -8.29 17.92 9.26
C ASN A 130 -6.77 18.08 9.49
N LYS A 131 -6.12 18.89 8.65
CA LYS A 131 -4.66 19.13 8.76
C LYS A 131 -4.26 19.65 10.15
N GLN A 132 -5.04 20.58 10.72
CA GLN A 132 -4.75 21.14 12.05
C GLN A 132 -4.81 20.09 13.15
N PHE A 133 -5.78 19.18 13.08
CA PHE A 133 -5.88 18.04 14.00
C PHE A 133 -4.64 17.15 13.90
N ILE A 134 -4.23 16.80 12.68
CA ILE A 134 -3.05 15.95 12.42
C ILE A 134 -1.78 16.63 12.93
N ASP A 135 -1.59 17.93 12.65
CA ASP A 135 -0.40 18.67 13.08
C ASP A 135 -0.31 18.75 14.61
N LYS A 136 -1.43 18.99 15.30
CA LYS A 136 -1.48 18.98 16.77
C LYS A 136 -1.24 17.60 17.35
N PHE A 137 -1.84 16.57 16.77
CA PHE A 137 -1.62 15.19 17.18
C PHE A 137 -0.14 14.80 17.08
N LYS A 138 0.50 15.06 15.92
CA LYS A 138 1.94 14.83 15.74
C LYS A 138 2.82 15.60 16.72
N ALA A 139 2.48 16.85 16.99
CA ALA A 139 3.20 17.64 17.99
C ALA A 139 3.07 17.04 19.39
N GLY A 140 1.90 16.56 19.75
CA GLY A 140 1.64 15.88 21.02
C GLY A 140 2.42 14.57 21.16
N THR A 141 2.40 13.71 20.13
CA THR A 141 3.16 12.45 20.14
C THR A 141 4.67 12.68 20.22
N ASN A 142 5.18 13.70 19.55
CA ASN A 142 6.59 14.05 19.63
C ASN A 142 6.99 14.62 21.02
N ALA A 143 6.08 15.30 21.70
CA ALA A 143 6.33 15.83 23.04
C ALA A 143 6.25 14.76 24.13
N LEU A 144 5.50 13.68 23.89
CA LEU A 144 5.27 12.58 24.85
C LEU A 144 5.52 11.23 24.15
N PRO A 145 6.77 10.91 23.77
CA PRO A 145 7.09 9.74 22.97
C PRO A 145 6.78 8.40 23.67
N GLU A 146 6.73 8.40 24.99
CA GLU A 146 6.42 7.19 25.79
C GLU A 146 4.90 6.94 25.94
N THR A 147 4.05 7.82 25.36
CA THR A 147 2.59 7.68 25.45
C THR A 147 2.07 6.82 24.32
N GLU A 148 1.51 5.67 24.65
CA GLU A 148 0.94 4.73 23.67
C GLU A 148 -0.58 4.91 23.45
N THR A 149 -1.26 5.63 24.34
CA THR A 149 -2.72 5.78 24.31
C THR A 149 -3.14 7.24 24.25
N TYR A 150 -4.03 7.54 23.33
CA TYR A 150 -4.63 8.85 23.15
C TYR A 150 -6.14 8.76 23.24
N SER A 151 -6.76 9.72 23.95
CA SER A 151 -8.21 9.78 24.11
C SER A 151 -8.78 10.99 23.38
N VAL A 152 -9.89 10.78 22.69
CA VAL A 152 -10.69 11.87 22.14
C VAL A 152 -11.90 12.04 23.05
N LEU A 153 -12.04 13.26 23.60
CA LEU A 153 -13.14 13.63 24.46
C LEU A 153 -14.06 14.57 23.71
N THR A 154 -15.36 14.36 23.80
CA THR A 154 -16.39 15.25 23.29
C THR A 154 -17.18 15.83 24.46
N ASN A 155 -17.50 17.10 24.37
CA ASN A 155 -18.46 17.73 25.27
C ASN A 155 -19.85 17.54 24.65
N ASN A 156 -20.75 16.92 25.40
CA ASN A 156 -22.18 16.86 25.05
C ASN A 156 -22.81 18.25 25.21
#